data_907ad9d7ab6ce73ee1ec26c73a9bb361
#
_entry.id   907ad9d7ab6ce73ee1ec26c73a9bb361
#
_cell.length_a   1.000
_cell.length_b   1.000
_cell.length_c   1.000
_cell.angle_alpha   90.00
_cell.angle_beta   90.00
_cell.angle_gamma   90.00
#
_symmetry.space_group_name_H-M   'P 1'
#
loop_
_entity.id
_entity.type
_entity.pdbx_description
1 polymer ?
#
loop_
_entity_poly.entity_id
_entity_poly.type
_entity_poly.pdbx_seq_one_letter_code
_entity_poly.pdbx_strand_id
1 'polypeptide(L)'
;MNKLRVIFIAPFPPPVHGSAMISQYIKDSKLIGDSFNCDFVNLSTSRKMDEIGKRSIMKIFRFLGSYMSVYFKLLFYHYDLCYLAITCYGIGFLKDTPFVLLCKLLGRKVVIHHHNKGMCRFVDKYPYKWLFPLVYRNTNVILLSWYLYSDIEKVVSCKQVLICPNGIPEIMEEEDVDGYNNPVVRLLFLSNLIESKGVYVLLDACKILKERGYKFVCDFVGGETKEINHSIFDAAVNERALDEYVIYQGPKYGNEKEKCWKTADIFVQPTYEDCFPLTIAEAMQHGKPIVSTHEGAIPDLVIDGVNGFVCQPKDVNSLVIALEKLLLDKSLRVKMGIEGYNLYKSKFTFNVFEKNLNGIFNKILSK
;
A
#
# COMPACT_ATOMS: atom_id res chain seq x y z
N MET A 1 16.31 12.76 -30.68
CA MET A 1 15.05 13.40 -30.23
C MET A 1 15.23 13.84 -28.79
N ASN A 2 14.82 15.05 -28.44
CA ASN A 2 14.86 15.47 -27.04
C ASN A 2 13.86 14.61 -26.24
N LYS A 3 14.29 14.11 -25.06
CA LYS A 3 13.41 13.35 -24.16
C LYS A 3 12.24 14.25 -23.73
N LEU A 4 11.01 13.71 -23.71
CA LEU A 4 9.84 14.38 -23.16
C LEU A 4 10.03 14.66 -21.67
N ARG A 5 9.47 15.76 -21.21
CA ARG A 5 9.71 16.24 -19.85
C ARG A 5 8.53 15.93 -18.93
N VAL A 6 8.82 15.24 -17.81
CA VAL A 6 7.82 14.83 -16.82
C VAL A 6 8.16 15.43 -15.46
N ILE A 7 7.18 16.06 -14.83
CA ILE A 7 7.30 16.48 -13.43
C ILE A 7 6.52 15.53 -12.52
N PHE A 8 7.19 15.00 -11.50
CA PHE A 8 6.62 14.14 -10.47
C PHE A 8 6.36 14.95 -9.21
N ILE A 9 5.10 15.11 -8.85
CA ILE A 9 4.63 15.84 -7.67
C ILE A 9 4.00 14.79 -6.75
N ALA A 10 4.79 14.30 -5.79
CA ALA A 10 4.42 13.12 -5.01
C ALA A 10 5.02 13.16 -3.60
N PRO A 11 4.49 12.39 -2.63
CA PRO A 11 5.17 12.22 -1.35
C PRO A 11 6.43 11.37 -1.51
N PHE A 12 7.55 11.83 -0.90
CA PHE A 12 8.80 11.07 -0.81
C PHE A 12 9.20 10.91 0.67
N PRO A 13 9.92 9.85 1.02
CA PRO A 13 10.48 9.69 2.35
C PRO A 13 11.40 10.84 2.76
N PRO A 14 11.51 11.21 4.04
CA PRO A 14 10.67 10.80 5.15
C PRO A 14 9.31 11.51 5.19
N PRO A 15 8.26 10.97 5.81
CA PRO A 15 8.21 9.71 6.55
C PRO A 15 8.04 8.50 5.60
N VAL A 16 8.46 7.32 6.08
CA VAL A 16 8.35 6.06 5.34
C VAL A 16 6.92 5.52 5.44
N HIS A 17 6.22 5.46 4.32
CA HIS A 17 4.91 4.82 4.17
C HIS A 17 4.73 4.35 2.71
N GLY A 18 3.77 3.47 2.45
CA GLY A 18 3.64 2.77 1.16
C GLY A 18 3.73 3.68 -0.08
N SER A 19 2.93 4.75 -0.16
CA SER A 19 2.94 5.65 -1.33
C SER A 19 4.25 6.43 -1.45
N ALA A 20 4.92 6.80 -0.34
CA ALA A 20 6.21 7.46 -0.38
C ALA A 20 7.31 6.52 -0.88
N MET A 21 7.26 5.24 -0.51
CA MET A 21 8.20 4.23 -1.02
C MET A 21 8.02 4.01 -2.52
N ILE A 22 6.79 3.88 -3.00
CA ILE A 22 6.54 3.77 -4.44
C ILE A 22 7.06 4.99 -5.21
N SER A 23 6.85 6.20 -4.68
CA SER A 23 7.40 7.43 -5.29
C SER A 23 8.93 7.41 -5.30
N GLN A 24 9.57 6.89 -4.24
CA GLN A 24 11.03 6.73 -4.20
C GLN A 24 11.49 5.73 -5.25
N TYR A 25 10.81 4.58 -5.40
CA TYR A 25 11.14 3.59 -6.43
C TYR A 25 11.02 4.19 -7.84
N ILE A 26 9.98 5.00 -8.11
CA ILE A 26 9.84 5.72 -9.40
C ILE A 26 11.01 6.66 -9.62
N LYS A 27 11.43 7.39 -8.58
CA LYS A 27 12.57 8.32 -8.66
C LYS A 27 13.89 7.62 -8.96
N ASP A 28 14.07 6.42 -8.40
CA ASP A 28 15.29 5.61 -8.55
C ASP A 28 15.26 4.73 -9.79
N SER A 29 14.14 4.71 -10.53
CA SER A 29 13.96 3.92 -11.76
C SER A 29 14.89 4.40 -12.87
N LYS A 30 15.79 3.51 -13.32
CA LYS A 30 16.63 3.76 -14.49
C LYS A 30 15.77 3.86 -15.76
N LEU A 31 14.78 2.98 -15.92
CA LEU A 31 13.90 2.95 -17.09
C LEU A 31 13.16 4.28 -17.27
N ILE A 32 12.58 4.84 -16.20
CA ILE A 32 11.88 6.13 -16.23
C ILE A 32 12.86 7.28 -16.52
N GLY A 33 14.04 7.31 -15.86
CA GLY A 33 15.08 8.32 -16.09
C GLY A 33 15.69 8.27 -17.48
N ASP A 34 15.78 7.06 -18.07
CA ASP A 34 16.26 6.90 -19.45
C ASP A 34 15.18 7.28 -20.49
N SER A 35 13.90 7.08 -20.16
CA SER A 35 12.77 7.38 -21.06
C SER A 35 12.41 8.86 -21.07
N PHE A 36 12.50 9.56 -19.94
CA PHE A 36 12.02 10.93 -19.76
C PHE A 36 13.07 11.84 -19.09
N ASN A 37 12.94 13.14 -19.30
CA ASN A 37 13.62 14.14 -18.50
C ASN A 37 12.76 14.45 -17.26
N CYS A 38 13.18 13.96 -16.10
CA CYS A 38 12.37 13.90 -14.89
C CYS A 38 12.75 14.99 -13.88
N ASP A 39 11.76 15.73 -13.41
CA ASP A 39 11.84 16.60 -12.25
C ASP A 39 10.98 16.07 -11.11
N PHE A 40 11.43 16.19 -9.85
CA PHE A 40 10.72 15.69 -8.68
C PHE A 40 10.46 16.80 -7.66
N VAL A 41 9.23 16.84 -7.15
CA VAL A 41 8.82 17.76 -6.07
C VAL A 41 8.13 16.98 -4.96
N ASN A 42 8.64 17.12 -3.73
CA ASN A 42 8.10 16.42 -2.57
C ASN A 42 6.87 17.12 -2.00
N LEU A 43 5.74 16.41 -1.94
CA LEU A 43 4.50 16.84 -1.29
C LEU A 43 4.45 16.57 0.23
N SER A 44 5.40 15.80 0.76
CA SER A 44 5.43 15.45 2.19
C SER A 44 5.69 16.70 3.03
N THR A 45 4.70 17.09 3.83
CA THR A 45 4.85 18.19 4.80
C THR A 45 5.29 17.71 6.19
N SER A 46 5.10 16.41 6.49
CA SER A 46 5.59 15.74 7.70
C SER A 46 6.95 15.11 7.46
N ARG A 47 7.83 15.11 8.47
CA ARG A 47 9.13 14.42 8.41
C ARG A 47 9.18 13.15 9.26
N LYS A 48 8.27 13.02 10.23
CA LYS A 48 8.16 11.87 11.11
C LYS A 48 6.74 11.32 11.05
N MET A 49 6.56 10.03 11.34
CA MET A 49 5.25 9.38 11.36
C MET A 49 4.30 10.00 12.38
N ASP A 50 4.81 10.38 13.55
CA ASP A 50 4.04 11.01 14.63
C ASP A 50 3.57 12.45 14.31
N GLU A 51 4.14 13.08 13.28
CA GLU A 51 3.68 14.38 12.78
C GLU A 51 2.43 14.25 11.89
N ILE A 52 2.16 13.08 11.32
CA ILE A 52 1.01 12.88 10.40
C ILE A 52 -0.28 13.20 11.15
N GLY A 53 -1.15 14.03 10.54
CA GLY A 53 -2.41 14.48 11.15
C GLY A 53 -2.28 15.64 12.15
N LYS A 54 -1.08 16.00 12.63
CA LYS A 54 -0.89 17.15 13.52
C LYS A 54 -0.78 18.47 12.73
N ARG A 55 -1.32 19.57 13.28
CA ARG A 55 -1.17 20.92 12.72
C ARG A 55 0.17 21.51 13.17
N SER A 56 0.88 22.19 12.25
CA SER A 56 2.14 22.89 12.55
C SER A 56 2.36 24.00 11.52
N ILE A 57 2.82 25.17 11.98
CA ILE A 57 3.19 26.30 11.12
C ILE A 57 4.30 25.87 10.14
N MET A 58 5.27 25.06 10.59
CA MET A 58 6.34 24.56 9.74
C MET A 58 5.82 23.76 8.54
N LYS A 59 4.70 23.05 8.69
CA LYS A 59 4.07 22.34 7.55
C LYS A 59 3.49 23.30 6.52
N ILE A 60 2.99 24.45 6.96
CA ILE A 60 2.49 25.50 6.04
C ILE A 60 3.66 26.05 5.22
N PHE A 61 4.78 26.37 5.85
CA PHE A 61 5.97 26.84 5.12
C PHE A 61 6.50 25.79 4.16
N ARG A 62 6.57 24.52 4.55
CA ARG A 62 6.97 23.42 3.65
C ARG A 62 5.99 23.27 2.47
N PHE A 63 4.70 23.37 2.73
CA PHE A 63 3.69 23.36 1.66
C PHE A 63 3.87 24.52 0.69
N LEU A 64 4.01 25.75 1.20
CA LEU A 64 4.24 26.93 0.36
C LEU A 64 5.54 26.81 -0.44
N GLY A 65 6.61 26.31 0.17
CA GLY A 65 7.87 26.04 -0.52
C GLY A 65 7.71 25.04 -1.66
N SER A 66 7.01 23.93 -1.45
CA SER A 66 6.72 22.95 -2.50
C SER A 66 5.84 23.56 -3.59
N TYR A 67 4.80 24.33 -3.23
CA TYR A 67 3.93 24.99 -4.17
C TYR A 67 4.67 26.00 -5.05
N MET A 68 5.50 26.85 -4.44
CA MET A 68 6.33 27.80 -5.19
C MET A 68 7.35 27.11 -6.08
N SER A 69 7.93 26.00 -5.62
CA SER A 69 8.82 25.18 -6.46
C SER A 69 8.12 24.65 -7.71
N VAL A 70 6.90 24.11 -7.56
CA VAL A 70 6.10 23.66 -8.72
C VAL A 70 5.74 24.83 -9.62
N TYR A 71 5.28 25.96 -9.04
CA TYR A 71 4.93 27.16 -9.79
C TYR A 71 6.07 27.64 -10.68
N PHE A 72 7.27 27.84 -10.10
CA PHE A 72 8.43 28.31 -10.87
C PHE A 72 8.88 27.27 -11.91
N LYS A 73 8.90 25.97 -11.56
CA LYS A 73 9.22 24.93 -12.53
C LYS A 73 8.27 24.94 -13.74
N LEU A 74 6.96 25.03 -13.51
CA LEU A 74 5.96 25.09 -14.58
C LEU A 74 5.98 26.37 -15.38
N LEU A 75 6.44 27.49 -14.79
CA LEU A 75 6.57 28.78 -15.46
C LEU A 75 7.80 28.80 -16.38
N PHE A 76 8.95 28.31 -15.89
CA PHE A 76 10.19 28.40 -16.65
C PHE A 76 10.46 27.21 -17.56
N TYR A 77 9.79 26.08 -17.32
CA TYR A 77 9.97 24.88 -18.13
C TYR A 77 8.65 24.35 -18.69
N HIS A 78 8.70 23.87 -19.91
CA HIS A 78 7.60 23.12 -20.48
C HIS A 78 7.65 21.66 -20.00
N TYR A 79 6.57 21.16 -19.39
CA TYR A 79 6.40 19.75 -19.06
C TYR A 79 5.31 19.16 -19.94
N ASP A 80 5.63 18.04 -20.59
CA ASP A 80 4.71 17.29 -21.44
C ASP A 80 3.69 16.52 -20.60
N LEU A 81 4.09 16.12 -19.36
CA LEU A 81 3.24 15.42 -18.41
C LEU A 81 3.53 15.86 -16.97
N CYS A 82 2.46 16.11 -16.21
CA CYS A 82 2.50 16.27 -14.76
C CYS A 82 1.92 15.01 -14.12
N TYR A 83 2.77 14.22 -13.47
CA TYR A 83 2.36 13.08 -12.64
C TYR A 83 2.15 13.55 -11.21
N LEU A 84 0.99 13.24 -10.64
CA LEU A 84 0.66 13.62 -9.25
C LEU A 84 0.18 12.41 -8.47
N ALA A 85 0.86 12.10 -7.36
CA ALA A 85 0.39 11.14 -6.38
C ALA A 85 -0.23 11.91 -5.20
N ILE A 86 -1.53 12.19 -5.29
CA ILE A 86 -2.28 13.00 -4.35
C ILE A 86 -3.13 12.15 -3.41
N THR A 87 -3.50 12.74 -2.28
CA THR A 87 -4.52 12.16 -1.39
C THR A 87 -5.90 12.32 -2.02
N CYS A 88 -6.70 11.24 -2.07
CA CYS A 88 -7.99 11.26 -2.77
C CYS A 88 -9.17 11.83 -1.96
N TYR A 89 -8.98 12.17 -0.67
CA TYR A 89 -10.04 12.70 0.20
C TYR A 89 -9.51 13.52 1.38
N GLY A 90 -10.42 14.14 2.12
CA GLY A 90 -10.13 14.84 3.38
C GLY A 90 -9.23 16.07 3.20
N ILE A 91 -8.62 16.51 4.27
CA ILE A 91 -7.74 17.70 4.28
C ILE A 91 -6.52 17.48 3.34
N GLY A 92 -6.07 16.24 3.19
CA GLY A 92 -5.00 15.90 2.26
C GLY A 92 -5.34 16.28 0.81
N PHE A 93 -6.55 15.92 0.36
CA PHE A 93 -7.02 16.30 -0.97
C PHE A 93 -7.09 17.82 -1.14
N LEU A 94 -7.64 18.55 -0.15
CA LEU A 94 -7.73 20.01 -0.22
C LEU A 94 -6.34 20.65 -0.32
N LYS A 95 -5.37 20.11 0.40
CA LYS A 95 -3.97 20.55 0.34
C LYS A 95 -3.35 20.27 -1.04
N ASP A 96 -3.64 19.12 -1.65
CA ASP A 96 -3.01 18.69 -2.89
C ASP A 96 -3.70 19.29 -4.15
N THR A 97 -4.98 19.67 -4.04
CA THR A 97 -5.79 20.27 -5.12
C THR A 97 -5.11 21.46 -5.83
N PRO A 98 -4.49 22.45 -5.14
CA PRO A 98 -3.84 23.59 -5.79
C PRO A 98 -2.76 23.19 -6.81
N PHE A 99 -2.03 22.10 -6.57
CA PHE A 99 -1.01 21.63 -7.52
C PHE A 99 -1.63 21.12 -8.82
N VAL A 100 -2.74 20.35 -8.72
CA VAL A 100 -3.46 19.85 -9.90
C VAL A 100 -4.03 21.01 -10.70
N LEU A 101 -4.69 21.95 -10.02
CA LEU A 101 -5.31 23.11 -10.69
C LEU A 101 -4.28 24.00 -11.37
N LEU A 102 -3.11 24.19 -10.76
CA LEU A 102 -2.00 24.94 -11.36
C LEU A 102 -1.49 24.28 -12.65
N CYS A 103 -1.26 22.96 -12.63
CA CYS A 103 -0.87 22.22 -13.83
C CYS A 103 -1.90 22.37 -14.96
N LYS A 104 -3.19 22.25 -14.62
CA LYS A 104 -4.28 22.39 -15.59
C LYS A 104 -4.44 23.82 -16.12
N LEU A 105 -4.31 24.82 -15.25
CA LEU A 105 -4.38 26.24 -15.65
C LEU A 105 -3.29 26.58 -16.68
N LEU A 106 -2.11 26.00 -16.55
CA LEU A 106 -0.99 26.16 -17.47
C LEU A 106 -1.05 25.21 -18.69
N GLY A 107 -2.19 24.53 -18.90
CA GLY A 107 -2.43 23.68 -20.07
C GLY A 107 -1.60 22.40 -20.12
N ARG A 108 -1.09 21.90 -18.97
CA ARG A 108 -0.27 20.68 -18.93
C ARG A 108 -1.15 19.43 -18.92
N LYS A 109 -0.69 18.36 -19.58
CA LYS A 109 -1.31 17.04 -19.42
C LYS A 109 -1.13 16.58 -17.98
N VAL A 110 -2.18 16.09 -17.33
CA VAL A 110 -2.17 15.66 -15.93
C VAL A 110 -2.56 14.20 -15.86
N VAL A 111 -1.80 13.44 -15.06
CA VAL A 111 -2.15 12.10 -14.60
C VAL A 111 -2.09 12.04 -13.09
N ILE A 112 -3.16 11.53 -12.47
CA ILE A 112 -3.25 11.36 -11.02
C ILE A 112 -3.13 9.88 -10.70
N HIS A 113 -2.19 9.52 -9.82
CA HIS A 113 -2.02 8.14 -9.34
C HIS A 113 -2.55 8.03 -7.92
N HIS A 114 -3.57 7.22 -7.73
CA HIS A 114 -4.19 6.99 -6.43
C HIS A 114 -3.51 5.85 -5.69
N HIS A 115 -2.96 6.16 -4.51
CA HIS A 115 -2.39 5.18 -3.58
C HIS A 115 -3.24 5.01 -2.31
N ASN A 116 -4.41 5.64 -2.24
CA ASN A 116 -5.36 5.52 -1.15
C ASN A 116 -6.79 5.51 -1.70
N LYS A 117 -7.75 5.08 -0.88
CA LYS A 117 -9.18 5.05 -1.20
C LYS A 117 -9.98 5.80 -0.15
N GLY A 118 -11.23 6.12 -0.46
CA GLY A 118 -12.16 6.82 0.43
C GLY A 118 -12.81 8.04 -0.19
N MET A 119 -12.64 8.27 -1.50
CA MET A 119 -13.28 9.37 -2.22
C MET A 119 -14.81 9.28 -2.15
N CYS A 120 -15.39 8.07 -2.28
CA CYS A 120 -16.82 7.84 -2.26
C CYS A 120 -17.51 8.41 -1.00
N ARG A 121 -16.81 8.46 0.14
CA ARG A 121 -17.32 9.02 1.41
C ARG A 121 -17.47 10.54 1.40
N PHE A 122 -16.89 11.23 0.40
CA PHE A 122 -16.79 12.70 0.33
C PHE A 122 -17.47 13.31 -0.90
N VAL A 123 -17.93 12.52 -1.85
CA VAL A 123 -18.46 13.00 -3.15
C VAL A 123 -19.57 14.03 -2.96
N ASP A 124 -20.46 13.84 -2.00
CA ASP A 124 -21.61 14.71 -1.74
C ASP A 124 -21.31 15.79 -0.70
N LYS A 125 -20.10 15.82 -0.12
CA LYS A 125 -19.73 16.77 0.94
C LYS A 125 -19.08 18.03 0.37
N TYR A 126 -19.35 19.19 0.98
CA TYR A 126 -18.63 20.42 0.67
C TYR A 126 -17.25 20.43 1.37
N PRO A 127 -16.19 20.96 0.70
CA PRO A 127 -16.17 21.54 -0.65
C PRO A 127 -15.91 20.51 -1.78
N TYR A 128 -15.79 19.21 -1.47
CA TYR A 128 -15.37 18.15 -2.40
C TYR A 128 -16.30 18.03 -3.60
N LYS A 129 -17.61 18.13 -3.40
CA LYS A 129 -18.62 18.12 -4.47
C LYS A 129 -18.28 19.06 -5.64
N TRP A 130 -17.66 20.20 -5.34
CA TRP A 130 -17.25 21.18 -6.35
C TRP A 130 -15.82 20.96 -6.85
N LEU A 131 -14.93 20.52 -5.97
CA LEU A 131 -13.51 20.37 -6.30
C LEU A 131 -13.22 19.10 -7.10
N PHE A 132 -13.91 18.00 -6.83
CA PHE A 132 -13.70 16.75 -7.56
C PHE A 132 -13.90 16.92 -9.06
N PRO A 133 -15.02 17.49 -9.58
CA PRO A 133 -15.17 17.73 -11.01
C PRO A 133 -14.07 18.62 -11.59
N LEU A 134 -13.61 19.65 -10.88
CA LEU A 134 -12.52 20.51 -11.35
C LEU A 134 -11.19 19.76 -11.45
N VAL A 135 -10.88 18.92 -10.46
CA VAL A 135 -9.64 18.15 -10.40
C VAL A 135 -9.64 17.02 -11.45
N TYR A 136 -10.73 16.26 -11.59
CA TYR A 136 -10.75 15.04 -12.39
C TYR A 136 -11.26 15.21 -13.83
N ARG A 137 -11.90 16.33 -14.17
CA ARG A 137 -12.33 16.60 -15.54
C ARG A 137 -11.11 16.61 -16.48
N ASN A 138 -11.17 15.82 -17.56
CA ASN A 138 -10.08 15.69 -18.55
C ASN A 138 -8.72 15.30 -17.93
N THR A 139 -8.74 14.48 -16.90
CA THR A 139 -7.53 14.01 -16.21
C THR A 139 -7.49 12.49 -16.28
N ASN A 140 -6.35 11.92 -16.69
CA ASN A 140 -6.15 10.48 -16.58
C ASN A 140 -5.90 10.09 -15.12
N VAL A 141 -6.46 8.97 -14.71
CA VAL A 141 -6.32 8.46 -13.34
C VAL A 141 -5.73 7.06 -13.38
N ILE A 142 -4.66 6.85 -12.63
CA ILE A 142 -4.06 5.53 -12.42
C ILE A 142 -4.61 4.97 -11.11
N LEU A 143 -5.18 3.78 -11.17
CA LEU A 143 -5.56 2.97 -10.01
C LEU A 143 -4.65 1.75 -9.88
N LEU A 144 -4.47 1.28 -8.66
CA LEU A 144 -3.65 0.10 -8.36
C LEU A 144 -4.36 -1.22 -8.72
N SER A 145 -5.69 -1.19 -8.82
CA SER A 145 -6.55 -2.30 -9.15
C SER A 145 -7.89 -1.81 -9.70
N TRP A 146 -8.54 -2.62 -10.52
CA TRP A 146 -9.90 -2.33 -10.96
C TRP A 146 -10.93 -2.42 -9.82
N TYR A 147 -10.66 -3.21 -8.78
CA TYR A 147 -11.49 -3.27 -7.56
C TYR A 147 -11.62 -1.92 -6.85
N LEU A 148 -10.69 -0.99 -7.07
CA LEU A 148 -10.73 0.37 -6.51
C LEU A 148 -11.60 1.34 -7.32
N TYR A 149 -12.11 0.95 -8.49
CA TYR A 149 -12.90 1.84 -9.35
C TYR A 149 -14.19 2.29 -8.70
N SER A 150 -14.88 1.44 -7.94
CA SER A 150 -16.11 1.77 -7.22
C SER A 150 -15.97 2.95 -6.25
N ASP A 151 -14.75 3.21 -5.75
CA ASP A 151 -14.48 4.36 -4.87
C ASP A 151 -14.54 5.71 -5.61
N ILE A 152 -14.26 5.72 -6.92
CA ILE A 152 -14.13 6.94 -7.72
C ILE A 152 -15.16 7.06 -8.87
N GLU A 153 -15.95 6.05 -9.16
CA GLU A 153 -16.83 5.95 -10.33
C GLU A 153 -17.83 7.10 -10.46
N LYS A 154 -18.28 7.67 -9.33
CA LYS A 154 -19.19 8.84 -9.32
C LYS A 154 -18.54 10.12 -9.83
N VAL A 155 -17.21 10.16 -9.92
CA VAL A 155 -16.42 11.36 -10.28
C VAL A 155 -15.61 11.14 -11.55
N VAL A 156 -15.10 9.93 -11.74
CA VAL A 156 -14.14 9.59 -12.80
C VAL A 156 -14.74 8.55 -13.74
N SER A 157 -14.83 8.88 -15.03
CA SER A 157 -15.27 7.92 -16.04
C SER A 157 -14.27 6.79 -16.22
N CYS A 158 -14.75 5.57 -16.44
CA CYS A 158 -13.90 4.40 -16.71
C CYS A 158 -12.91 4.60 -17.87
N LYS A 159 -13.26 5.45 -18.86
CA LYS A 159 -12.39 5.81 -19.99
C LYS A 159 -11.13 6.59 -19.58
N GLN A 160 -11.15 7.23 -18.41
CA GLN A 160 -10.01 7.99 -17.87
C GLN A 160 -9.09 7.11 -17.01
N VAL A 161 -9.55 5.88 -16.67
CA VAL A 161 -8.85 5.00 -15.74
C VAL A 161 -7.82 4.13 -16.46
N LEU A 162 -6.65 4.04 -15.87
CA LEU A 162 -5.55 3.17 -16.26
C LEU A 162 -5.14 2.36 -15.03
N ILE A 163 -4.85 1.08 -15.21
CA ILE A 163 -4.47 0.20 -14.09
C ILE A 163 -2.96 0.01 -14.07
N CYS A 164 -2.36 0.29 -12.91
CA CYS A 164 -0.94 0.06 -12.65
C CYS A 164 -0.77 -0.42 -11.20
N PRO A 165 -0.79 -1.73 -10.95
CA PRO A 165 -0.49 -2.27 -9.63
C PRO A 165 0.90 -1.84 -9.15
N ASN A 166 1.06 -1.64 -7.84
CA ASN A 166 2.39 -1.39 -7.28
C ASN A 166 3.29 -2.61 -7.44
N GLY A 167 4.59 -2.36 -7.62
CA GLY A 167 5.62 -3.36 -7.56
C GLY A 167 6.67 -3.01 -6.52
N ILE A 168 7.31 -4.03 -5.97
CA ILE A 168 8.39 -3.89 -5.00
C ILE A 168 9.71 -4.43 -5.57
N PRO A 169 10.87 -3.90 -5.10
CA PRO A 169 12.17 -4.42 -5.50
C PRO A 169 12.32 -5.90 -5.19
N GLU A 170 12.99 -6.62 -6.09
CA GLU A 170 13.32 -8.02 -5.86
C GLU A 170 14.43 -8.15 -4.82
N ILE A 171 14.32 -9.16 -3.96
CA ILE A 171 15.42 -9.54 -3.06
C ILE A 171 16.45 -10.29 -3.90
N MET A 172 17.73 -9.93 -3.72
CA MET A 172 18.84 -10.48 -4.52
C MET A 172 19.27 -11.88 -4.06
N GLU A 173 18.85 -12.33 -2.89
CA GLU A 173 19.16 -13.67 -2.38
C GLU A 173 18.09 -14.66 -2.83
N GLU A 174 18.53 -15.76 -3.46
CA GLU A 174 17.68 -16.92 -3.68
C GLU A 174 17.35 -17.51 -2.30
N GLU A 175 16.14 -17.27 -1.81
CA GLU A 175 15.67 -17.93 -0.61
C GLU A 175 15.25 -19.35 -0.97
N ASP A 176 15.82 -20.32 -0.25
CA ASP A 176 15.29 -21.68 -0.23
C ASP A 176 13.83 -21.62 0.26
N VAL A 177 12.90 -21.89 -0.64
CA VAL A 177 11.45 -21.95 -0.34
C VAL A 177 11.14 -23.09 0.66
N ASP A 178 12.12 -23.91 0.98
CA ASP A 178 12.04 -25.04 1.94
C ASP A 178 11.99 -24.65 3.43
N GLY A 179 11.87 -23.36 3.74
CA GLY A 179 11.96 -22.81 5.11
C GLY A 179 10.85 -23.18 6.11
N TYR A 180 9.94 -24.12 5.79
CA TYR A 180 8.85 -24.55 6.70
C TYR A 180 9.30 -25.65 7.68
N ASN A 181 10.38 -25.40 8.46
CA ASN A 181 10.90 -26.38 9.42
C ASN A 181 10.64 -26.00 10.89
N ASN A 182 9.76 -25.04 11.15
CA ASN A 182 9.39 -24.69 12.50
C ASN A 182 8.66 -25.86 13.20
N PRO A 183 9.04 -26.22 14.44
CA PRO A 183 8.33 -27.24 15.21
C PRO A 183 6.91 -26.81 15.56
N VAL A 184 6.66 -25.50 15.60
CA VAL A 184 5.35 -24.86 15.83
C VAL A 184 5.13 -23.84 14.73
N VAL A 185 3.97 -23.89 14.08
CA VAL A 185 3.64 -22.97 12.97
C VAL A 185 3.63 -21.52 13.45
N ARG A 186 4.30 -20.63 12.71
CA ARG A 186 4.39 -19.20 13.01
C ARG A 186 3.53 -18.38 12.04
N LEU A 187 2.57 -17.67 12.60
CA LEU A 187 1.78 -16.67 11.93
C LEU A 187 2.51 -15.32 12.01
N LEU A 188 2.57 -14.56 10.94
CA LEU A 188 3.14 -13.21 10.92
C LEU A 188 2.07 -12.19 10.56
N PHE A 189 1.84 -11.23 11.45
CA PHE A 189 1.16 -9.98 11.18
C PHE A 189 2.20 -8.86 11.07
N LEU A 190 2.30 -8.20 9.92
CA LEU A 190 3.30 -7.16 9.68
C LEU A 190 2.63 -5.87 9.23
N SER A 191 2.27 -5.03 10.18
CA SER A 191 1.67 -3.71 10.01
C SER A 191 1.74 -2.92 11.31
N ASN A 192 1.67 -1.59 11.23
CA ASN A 192 1.47 -0.79 12.44
C ASN A 192 0.21 -1.24 13.18
N LEU A 193 0.22 -1.09 14.50
CA LEU A 193 -0.91 -1.44 15.37
C LEU A 193 -2.05 -0.42 15.15
N ILE A 194 -2.83 -0.65 14.10
CA ILE A 194 -4.02 0.13 13.73
C ILE A 194 -5.20 -0.84 13.71
N GLU A 195 -6.30 -0.44 14.32
CA GLU A 195 -7.48 -1.30 14.44
C GLU A 195 -7.97 -1.79 13.07
N SER A 196 -8.01 -0.91 12.08
CA SER A 196 -8.48 -1.24 10.73
C SER A 196 -7.56 -2.21 9.97
N LYS A 197 -6.33 -2.45 10.44
CA LYS A 197 -5.45 -3.50 9.92
C LYS A 197 -5.80 -4.89 10.44
N GLY A 198 -6.80 -5.00 11.33
CA GLY A 198 -7.37 -6.24 11.79
C GLY A 198 -6.68 -6.83 13.03
N VAL A 199 -6.01 -6.00 13.83
CA VAL A 199 -5.30 -6.42 15.05
C VAL A 199 -6.22 -7.25 15.96
N TYR A 200 -7.37 -6.70 16.33
CA TYR A 200 -8.31 -7.39 17.23
C TYR A 200 -9.00 -8.59 16.57
N VAL A 201 -9.27 -8.51 15.26
CA VAL A 201 -9.84 -9.64 14.50
C VAL A 201 -8.90 -10.84 14.53
N LEU A 202 -7.58 -10.59 14.38
CA LEU A 202 -6.57 -11.65 14.48
C LEU A 202 -6.41 -12.18 15.91
N LEU A 203 -6.42 -11.33 16.93
CA LEU A 203 -6.37 -11.75 18.34
C LEU A 203 -7.60 -12.62 18.70
N ASP A 204 -8.80 -12.26 18.24
CA ASP A 204 -10.01 -13.06 18.45
C ASP A 204 -9.92 -14.41 17.73
N ALA A 205 -9.37 -14.45 16.51
CA ALA A 205 -9.10 -15.70 15.80
C ALA A 205 -8.08 -16.57 16.53
N CYS A 206 -6.98 -15.98 17.04
CA CYS A 206 -5.99 -16.69 17.85
C CYS A 206 -6.62 -17.31 19.12
N LYS A 207 -7.52 -16.60 19.79
CA LYS A 207 -8.26 -17.12 20.94
C LYS A 207 -9.06 -18.39 20.59
N ILE A 208 -9.83 -18.35 19.50
CA ILE A 208 -10.63 -19.49 19.06
C ILE A 208 -9.72 -20.66 18.66
N LEU A 209 -8.64 -20.42 17.94
CA LEU A 209 -7.67 -21.47 17.56
C LEU A 209 -7.05 -22.13 18.78
N LYS A 210 -6.66 -21.36 19.79
CA LYS A 210 -6.17 -21.86 21.07
C LYS A 210 -7.22 -22.72 21.78
N GLU A 211 -8.47 -22.24 21.88
CA GLU A 211 -9.59 -22.97 22.51
C GLU A 211 -9.88 -24.30 21.79
N ARG A 212 -9.61 -24.37 20.46
CA ARG A 212 -9.69 -25.61 19.67
C ARG A 212 -8.44 -26.50 19.78
N GLY A 213 -7.45 -26.10 20.57
CA GLY A 213 -6.25 -26.91 20.87
C GLY A 213 -5.14 -26.83 19.81
N TYR A 214 -5.18 -25.88 18.87
CA TYR A 214 -4.10 -25.67 17.90
C TYR A 214 -2.85 -25.10 18.58
N LYS A 215 -1.67 -25.58 18.18
CA LYS A 215 -0.37 -25.05 18.60
C LYS A 215 0.19 -24.14 17.50
N PHE A 216 0.41 -22.89 17.80
CA PHE A 216 0.97 -21.88 16.91
C PHE A 216 1.61 -20.74 17.71
N VAL A 217 2.40 -19.92 17.06
CA VAL A 217 2.86 -18.62 17.55
C VAL A 217 2.43 -17.55 16.55
N CYS A 218 1.92 -16.43 17.03
CA CYS A 218 1.54 -15.30 16.21
C CYS A 218 2.42 -14.08 16.53
N ASP A 219 3.30 -13.72 15.61
CA ASP A 219 4.16 -12.55 15.71
C ASP A 219 3.46 -11.30 15.18
N PHE A 220 3.32 -10.30 16.04
CA PHE A 220 2.87 -8.96 15.64
C PHE A 220 4.08 -8.04 15.49
N VAL A 221 4.34 -7.61 14.27
CA VAL A 221 5.47 -6.75 13.89
C VAL A 221 4.97 -5.44 13.32
N GLY A 222 5.32 -4.32 13.97
CA GLY A 222 4.92 -2.98 13.51
C GLY A 222 4.96 -1.94 14.61
N GLY A 223 4.84 -0.69 14.21
CA GLY A 223 4.89 0.43 15.14
C GLY A 223 3.57 0.61 15.92
N GLU A 224 3.71 1.08 17.14
CA GLU A 224 2.59 1.56 17.94
C GLU A 224 1.92 2.78 17.30
N THR A 225 0.65 2.97 17.59
CA THR A 225 -0.11 4.12 17.17
C THR A 225 -0.83 4.79 18.35
N LYS A 226 -1.55 5.87 18.06
CA LYS A 226 -2.41 6.49 19.10
C LYS A 226 -3.63 5.64 19.43
N GLU A 227 -4.03 4.75 18.50
CA GLU A 227 -5.17 3.86 18.68
C GLU A 227 -4.78 2.67 19.55
N ILE A 228 -3.62 2.07 19.24
CA ILE A 228 -3.12 0.88 19.93
C ILE A 228 -1.63 1.09 20.21
N ASN A 229 -1.31 1.38 21.47
CA ASN A 229 0.05 1.37 22.01
C ASN A 229 0.34 0.00 22.66
N HIS A 230 1.57 -0.19 23.14
CA HIS A 230 2.03 -1.43 23.77
C HIS A 230 1.11 -1.87 24.92
N SER A 231 0.79 -0.96 25.83
CA SER A 231 -0.07 -1.27 26.99
C SER A 231 -1.49 -1.70 26.60
N ILE A 232 -2.08 -1.05 25.58
CA ILE A 232 -3.40 -1.42 25.05
C ILE A 232 -3.34 -2.78 24.37
N PHE A 233 -2.27 -3.04 23.61
CA PHE A 233 -2.07 -4.33 22.95
C PHE A 233 -1.91 -5.47 23.96
N ASP A 234 -1.05 -5.30 24.97
CA ASP A 234 -0.81 -6.29 26.02
C ASP A 234 -2.08 -6.59 26.82
N ALA A 235 -2.86 -5.54 27.15
CA ALA A 235 -4.14 -5.74 27.81
C ALA A 235 -5.10 -6.58 26.94
N ALA A 236 -5.13 -6.35 25.62
CA ALA A 236 -5.96 -7.12 24.71
C ALA A 236 -5.50 -8.58 24.56
N VAL A 237 -4.18 -8.85 24.64
CA VAL A 237 -3.60 -10.19 24.64
C VAL A 237 -3.96 -10.91 25.94
N ASN A 238 -3.77 -10.27 27.10
CA ASN A 238 -4.05 -10.82 28.43
C ASN A 238 -5.55 -11.12 28.60
N GLU A 239 -6.45 -10.22 28.16
CA GLU A 239 -7.91 -10.44 28.21
C GLU A 239 -8.32 -11.73 27.48
N ARG A 240 -7.56 -12.10 26.43
CA ARG A 240 -7.79 -13.32 25.64
C ARG A 240 -6.96 -14.50 26.11
N ALA A 241 -6.16 -14.32 27.18
CA ALA A 241 -5.20 -15.28 27.69
C ALA A 241 -4.27 -15.84 26.60
N LEU A 242 -3.70 -14.97 25.78
CA LEU A 242 -2.87 -15.32 24.61
C LEU A 242 -1.36 -15.15 24.86
N ASP A 243 -0.90 -14.95 26.08
CA ASP A 243 0.46 -14.61 26.45
C ASP A 243 1.52 -15.59 25.92
N GLU A 244 1.16 -16.88 25.81
CA GLU A 244 2.04 -17.94 25.29
C GLU A 244 1.93 -18.10 23.75
N TYR A 245 0.96 -17.46 23.11
CA TYR A 245 0.66 -17.62 21.69
C TYR A 245 0.99 -16.37 20.85
N VAL A 246 0.98 -15.19 21.45
CA VAL A 246 1.13 -13.91 20.75
C VAL A 246 2.38 -13.19 21.24
N ILE A 247 3.22 -12.75 20.31
CA ILE A 247 4.44 -12.02 20.59
C ILE A 247 4.41 -10.68 19.85
N TYR A 248 4.46 -9.56 20.59
CA TYR A 248 4.69 -8.26 20.01
C TYR A 248 6.18 -7.97 19.91
N GLN A 249 6.67 -7.77 18.68
CA GLN A 249 8.10 -7.57 18.41
C GLN A 249 8.48 -6.09 18.16
N GLY A 250 7.50 -5.18 18.18
CA GLY A 250 7.73 -3.78 17.79
C GLY A 250 8.01 -3.61 16.29
N PRO A 251 8.39 -2.40 15.87
CA PRO A 251 8.69 -2.12 14.47
C PRO A 251 10.05 -2.74 14.07
N LYS A 252 10.08 -3.39 12.90
CA LYS A 252 11.29 -4.01 12.31
C LYS A 252 11.52 -3.46 10.91
N TYR A 253 12.81 -3.24 10.58
CA TYR A 253 13.24 -2.71 9.28
C TYR A 253 14.49 -3.45 8.80
N GLY A 254 14.76 -3.43 7.49
CA GLY A 254 15.95 -4.05 6.91
C GLY A 254 16.11 -5.51 7.34
N ASN A 255 17.32 -5.90 7.75
CA ASN A 255 17.64 -7.28 8.11
C ASN A 255 16.79 -7.86 9.25
N GLU A 256 16.30 -7.04 10.18
CA GLU A 256 15.41 -7.54 11.23
C GLU A 256 14.03 -7.91 10.67
N LYS A 257 13.51 -7.14 9.71
CA LYS A 257 12.28 -7.45 9.00
C LYS A 257 12.44 -8.71 8.14
N GLU A 258 13.58 -8.88 7.47
CA GLU A 258 13.90 -10.09 6.71
C GLU A 258 13.90 -11.34 7.60
N LYS A 259 14.43 -11.24 8.81
CA LYS A 259 14.37 -12.36 9.79
C LYS A 259 12.93 -12.74 10.13
N CYS A 260 12.01 -11.76 10.25
CA CYS A 260 10.60 -12.06 10.49
C CYS A 260 9.99 -12.84 9.32
N TRP A 261 10.30 -12.48 8.09
CA TRP A 261 9.86 -13.22 6.90
C TRP A 261 10.42 -14.65 6.86
N LYS A 262 11.72 -14.82 7.14
CA LYS A 262 12.38 -16.14 7.15
C LYS A 262 11.78 -17.08 8.19
N THR A 263 11.36 -16.57 9.34
CA THR A 263 10.79 -17.39 10.43
C THR A 263 9.28 -17.61 10.30
N ALA A 264 8.57 -16.85 9.46
CA ALA A 264 7.13 -16.98 9.27
C ALA A 264 6.77 -18.21 8.42
N ASP A 265 5.68 -18.89 8.77
CA ASP A 265 5.08 -19.96 7.98
C ASP A 265 3.83 -19.45 7.20
N ILE A 266 3.08 -18.51 7.77
CA ILE A 266 1.85 -17.96 7.20
C ILE A 266 1.82 -16.46 7.43
N PHE A 267 1.54 -15.69 6.40
CA PHE A 267 1.28 -14.26 6.54
C PHE A 267 -0.21 -14.00 6.73
N VAL A 268 -0.56 -13.20 7.73
CA VAL A 268 -1.96 -12.92 8.09
C VAL A 268 -2.17 -11.41 8.22
N GLN A 269 -3.04 -10.86 7.40
CA GLN A 269 -3.42 -9.44 7.47
C GLN A 269 -4.92 -9.27 7.22
N PRO A 270 -5.79 -9.45 8.24
CA PRO A 270 -7.24 -9.39 8.10
C PRO A 270 -7.74 -7.95 8.14
N THR A 271 -7.14 -7.11 7.30
CA THR A 271 -7.45 -5.68 7.21
C THR A 271 -8.86 -5.44 6.67
N TYR A 272 -9.52 -4.37 7.12
CA TYR A 272 -10.80 -3.92 6.58
C TYR A 272 -10.75 -2.46 6.09
N GLU A 273 -9.54 -1.88 6.02
CA GLU A 273 -9.29 -0.61 5.37
C GLU A 273 -7.85 -0.57 4.82
N ASP A 274 -7.72 -0.94 3.55
CA ASP A 274 -6.46 -0.85 2.80
C ASP A 274 -6.75 -0.52 1.34
N CYS A 275 -5.75 0.02 0.66
CA CYS A 275 -5.82 0.26 -0.79
C CYS A 275 -5.06 -0.84 -1.54
N PHE A 276 -3.79 -1.02 -1.20
CA PHE A 276 -2.89 -2.01 -1.78
C PHE A 276 -1.75 -2.29 -0.79
N PRO A 277 -1.89 -3.29 0.09
CA PRO A 277 -0.89 -3.57 1.12
C PRO A 277 0.39 -4.15 0.49
N LEU A 278 1.49 -3.39 0.54
CA LEU A 278 2.80 -3.83 0.02
C LEU A 278 3.34 -5.05 0.77
N THR A 279 2.95 -5.23 2.03
CA THR A 279 3.31 -6.40 2.84
C THR A 279 2.76 -7.71 2.28
N ILE A 280 1.64 -7.68 1.55
CA ILE A 280 1.16 -8.86 0.82
C ILE A 280 2.11 -9.21 -0.34
N ALA A 281 2.56 -8.20 -1.10
CA ALA A 281 3.56 -8.43 -2.15
C ALA A 281 4.89 -8.93 -1.57
N GLU A 282 5.29 -8.44 -0.39
CA GLU A 282 6.46 -8.95 0.33
C GLU A 282 6.26 -10.41 0.78
N ALA A 283 5.07 -10.76 1.31
CA ALA A 283 4.75 -12.15 1.67
C ALA A 283 4.84 -13.08 0.45
N MET A 284 4.33 -12.66 -0.69
CA MET A 284 4.44 -13.39 -1.96
C MET A 284 5.90 -13.55 -2.39
N GLN A 285 6.71 -12.51 -2.27
CA GLN A 285 8.15 -12.53 -2.58
C GLN A 285 8.90 -13.57 -1.74
N HIS A 286 8.50 -13.74 -0.47
CA HIS A 286 9.05 -14.74 0.45
C HIS A 286 8.35 -16.11 0.38
N GLY A 287 7.52 -16.34 -0.64
CA GLY A 287 6.82 -17.61 -0.81
C GLY A 287 5.92 -18.00 0.35
N LYS A 288 5.32 -17.02 1.06
CA LYS A 288 4.43 -17.31 2.19
C LYS A 288 2.97 -17.37 1.74
N PRO A 289 2.19 -18.39 2.16
CA PRO A 289 0.76 -18.40 1.95
C PRO A 289 0.12 -17.25 2.73
N ILE A 290 -0.93 -16.67 2.18
CA ILE A 290 -1.51 -15.43 2.68
C ILE A 290 -2.93 -15.66 3.16
N VAL A 291 -3.28 -15.15 4.33
CA VAL A 291 -4.67 -15.03 4.75
C VAL A 291 -4.99 -13.55 4.91
N SER A 292 -5.91 -13.06 4.08
CA SER A 292 -6.31 -11.66 4.09
C SER A 292 -7.81 -11.52 3.79
N THR A 293 -8.27 -10.34 3.39
CA THR A 293 -9.69 -10.04 3.23
C THR A 293 -10.02 -9.55 1.83
N HIS A 294 -11.31 -9.51 1.51
CA HIS A 294 -11.82 -8.93 0.27
C HIS A 294 -11.85 -7.39 0.36
N GLU A 295 -10.69 -6.76 0.53
CA GLU A 295 -10.56 -5.31 0.75
C GLU A 295 -9.62 -4.68 -0.28
N GLY A 296 -10.02 -3.53 -0.84
CA GLY A 296 -9.19 -2.76 -1.79
C GLY A 296 -8.71 -3.61 -2.98
N ALA A 297 -7.40 -3.59 -3.22
CA ALA A 297 -6.77 -4.36 -4.30
C ALA A 297 -6.35 -5.78 -3.88
N ILE A 298 -6.65 -6.21 -2.66
CA ILE A 298 -6.22 -7.52 -2.14
C ILE A 298 -6.67 -8.68 -3.05
N PRO A 299 -7.89 -8.70 -3.66
CA PRO A 299 -8.29 -9.78 -4.55
C PRO A 299 -7.41 -9.94 -5.83
N ASP A 300 -6.65 -8.92 -6.22
CA ASP A 300 -5.65 -9.06 -7.30
C ASP A 300 -4.33 -9.68 -6.81
N LEU A 301 -4.04 -9.53 -5.51
CA LEU A 301 -2.82 -10.05 -4.87
C LEU A 301 -3.03 -11.46 -4.31
N VAL A 302 -4.19 -11.73 -3.73
CA VAL A 302 -4.54 -13.02 -3.12
C VAL A 302 -5.69 -13.64 -3.88
N ILE A 303 -5.37 -14.71 -4.62
CA ILE A 303 -6.35 -15.51 -5.36
C ILE A 303 -6.80 -16.63 -4.43
N ASP A 304 -8.06 -16.59 -4.01
CA ASP A 304 -8.61 -17.53 -3.02
C ASP A 304 -8.41 -18.99 -3.43
N GLY A 305 -7.88 -19.80 -2.51
CA GLY A 305 -7.55 -21.21 -2.73
C GLY A 305 -6.31 -21.47 -3.59
N VAL A 306 -5.64 -20.44 -4.13
CA VAL A 306 -4.46 -20.58 -5.00
C VAL A 306 -3.17 -20.22 -4.26
N ASN A 307 -3.00 -18.95 -3.86
CA ASN A 307 -1.82 -18.48 -3.11
C ASN A 307 -2.16 -18.03 -1.68
N GLY A 308 -3.38 -18.31 -1.23
CA GLY A 308 -3.87 -17.97 0.09
C GLY A 308 -5.37 -18.09 0.20
N PHE A 309 -5.94 -17.48 1.24
CA PHE A 309 -7.37 -17.41 1.46
C PHE A 309 -7.85 -15.96 1.65
N VAL A 310 -9.02 -15.66 1.07
CA VAL A 310 -9.66 -14.34 1.15
C VAL A 310 -10.89 -14.43 2.04
N CYS A 311 -10.82 -13.84 3.22
CA CYS A 311 -11.88 -13.82 4.22
C CYS A 311 -12.78 -12.60 4.06
N GLN A 312 -13.97 -12.63 4.66
CA GLN A 312 -14.80 -11.45 4.79
C GLN A 312 -14.18 -10.47 5.82
N PRO A 313 -14.16 -9.15 5.55
CA PRO A 313 -13.68 -8.17 6.52
C PRO A 313 -14.44 -8.25 7.85
N LYS A 314 -13.72 -8.22 8.97
CA LYS A 314 -14.25 -8.30 10.35
C LYS A 314 -14.92 -9.65 10.70
N ASP A 315 -14.85 -10.65 9.86
CA ASP A 315 -15.38 -11.98 10.16
C ASP A 315 -14.30 -12.91 10.73
N VAL A 316 -14.31 -13.02 12.06
CA VAL A 316 -13.37 -13.85 12.81
C VAL A 316 -13.52 -15.33 12.42
N ASN A 317 -14.73 -15.83 12.19
CA ASN A 317 -14.97 -17.22 11.87
C ASN A 317 -14.39 -17.61 10.51
N SER A 318 -14.58 -16.77 9.49
CA SER A 318 -13.97 -17.00 8.18
C SER A 318 -12.44 -17.02 8.26
N LEU A 319 -11.86 -16.14 9.07
CA LEU A 319 -10.41 -16.10 9.33
C LEU A 319 -9.92 -17.38 10.02
N VAL A 320 -10.62 -17.86 11.04
CA VAL A 320 -10.30 -19.11 11.75
C VAL A 320 -10.33 -20.30 10.78
N ILE A 321 -11.37 -20.45 9.98
CA ILE A 321 -11.49 -21.56 9.00
C ILE A 321 -10.31 -21.55 8.01
N ALA A 322 -9.90 -20.37 7.55
CA ALA A 322 -8.77 -20.23 6.64
C ALA A 322 -7.45 -20.62 7.31
N LEU A 323 -7.24 -20.16 8.56
CA LEU A 323 -6.04 -20.47 9.33
C LEU A 323 -5.95 -21.96 9.71
N GLU A 324 -7.05 -22.60 10.08
CA GLU A 324 -7.06 -24.04 10.41
C GLU A 324 -6.55 -24.89 9.25
N LYS A 325 -6.98 -24.60 8.02
CA LYS A 325 -6.52 -25.32 6.81
C LYS A 325 -4.99 -25.23 6.68
N LEU A 326 -4.43 -24.03 6.90
CA LEU A 326 -3.01 -23.81 6.76
C LEU A 326 -2.21 -24.32 7.97
N LEU A 327 -2.77 -24.31 9.17
CA LEU A 327 -2.11 -24.87 10.36
C LEU A 327 -1.92 -26.39 10.23
N LEU A 328 -2.92 -27.10 9.67
CA LEU A 328 -2.95 -28.55 9.55
C LEU A 328 -2.14 -29.09 8.38
N ASP A 329 -2.05 -28.33 7.26
CA ASP A 329 -1.48 -28.84 6.00
C ASP A 329 -0.24 -28.08 5.57
N LYS A 330 0.94 -28.67 5.85
CA LYS A 330 2.25 -28.16 5.42
C LYS A 330 2.37 -28.12 3.91
N SER A 331 1.90 -29.15 3.19
CA SER A 331 2.02 -29.21 1.74
C SER A 331 1.18 -28.15 1.05
N LEU A 332 0.01 -27.82 1.63
CA LEU A 332 -0.81 -26.70 1.17
C LEU A 332 -0.08 -25.36 1.35
N ARG A 333 0.59 -25.15 2.52
CA ARG A 333 1.40 -23.92 2.73
C ARG A 333 2.48 -23.77 1.68
N VAL A 334 3.25 -24.84 1.40
CA VAL A 334 4.31 -24.83 0.39
C VAL A 334 3.73 -24.54 -1.00
N LYS A 335 2.67 -25.24 -1.40
CA LYS A 335 2.02 -25.04 -2.69
C LYS A 335 1.56 -23.61 -2.87
N MET A 336 0.82 -23.07 -1.89
CA MET A 336 0.32 -21.69 -1.95
C MET A 336 1.45 -20.66 -1.94
N GLY A 337 2.54 -20.91 -1.22
CA GLY A 337 3.72 -20.07 -1.24
C GLY A 337 4.37 -19.98 -2.61
N ILE A 338 4.54 -21.12 -3.29
CA ILE A 338 5.08 -21.20 -4.66
C ILE A 338 4.17 -20.43 -5.63
N GLU A 339 2.87 -20.64 -5.58
CA GLU A 339 1.93 -19.93 -6.44
C GLU A 339 1.94 -18.42 -6.18
N GLY A 340 2.07 -18.01 -4.90
CA GLY A 340 2.24 -16.60 -4.52
C GLY A 340 3.51 -16.00 -5.11
N TYR A 341 4.64 -16.68 -5.00
CA TYR A 341 5.92 -16.25 -5.58
C TYR A 341 5.85 -16.11 -7.10
N ASN A 342 5.26 -17.07 -7.79
CA ASN A 342 5.08 -17.04 -9.26
C ASN A 342 4.20 -15.84 -9.68
N LEU A 343 3.13 -15.58 -8.96
CA LEU A 343 2.27 -14.42 -9.20
C LEU A 343 3.01 -13.10 -8.95
N TYR A 344 3.80 -13.01 -7.86
CA TYR A 344 4.67 -11.87 -7.59
C TYR A 344 5.64 -11.60 -8.73
N LYS A 345 6.40 -12.62 -9.17
CA LYS A 345 7.36 -12.51 -10.28
C LYS A 345 6.71 -12.01 -11.56
N SER A 346 5.49 -12.45 -11.85
CA SER A 346 4.80 -12.10 -13.09
C SER A 346 4.16 -10.71 -13.07
N LYS A 347 3.75 -10.18 -11.89
CA LYS A 347 2.89 -8.98 -11.82
C LYS A 347 3.37 -7.89 -10.88
N PHE A 348 4.10 -8.21 -9.80
CA PHE A 348 4.31 -7.31 -8.68
C PHE A 348 5.79 -7.01 -8.38
N THR A 349 6.71 -7.38 -9.28
CA THR A 349 8.08 -6.93 -9.21
C THR A 349 8.18 -5.45 -9.60
N PHE A 350 9.20 -4.78 -9.10
CA PHE A 350 9.48 -3.39 -9.47
C PHE A 350 9.68 -3.24 -10.99
N ASN A 351 10.36 -4.18 -11.64
CA ASN A 351 10.58 -4.18 -13.09
C ASN A 351 9.26 -4.21 -13.88
N VAL A 352 8.27 -5.00 -13.45
CA VAL A 352 6.93 -5.03 -14.07
C VAL A 352 6.21 -3.70 -13.86
N PHE A 353 6.26 -3.16 -12.64
CA PHE A 353 5.65 -1.89 -12.31
C PHE A 353 6.22 -0.73 -13.14
N GLU A 354 7.55 -0.57 -13.22
CA GLU A 354 8.17 0.52 -13.96
C GLU A 354 7.88 0.43 -15.47
N LYS A 355 7.84 -0.78 -16.05
CA LYS A 355 7.46 -0.99 -17.46
C LYS A 355 5.99 -0.60 -17.70
N ASN A 356 5.09 -0.99 -16.82
CA ASN A 356 3.67 -0.64 -16.91
C ASN A 356 3.48 0.88 -16.82
N LEU A 357 4.13 1.53 -15.86
CA LEU A 357 4.05 2.97 -15.68
C LEU A 357 4.62 3.73 -16.89
N ASN A 358 5.77 3.29 -17.42
CA ASN A 358 6.37 3.83 -18.63
C ASN A 358 5.44 3.69 -19.84
N GLY A 359 4.81 2.53 -20.01
CA GLY A 359 3.82 2.28 -21.06
C GLY A 359 2.61 3.19 -20.95
N ILE A 360 2.11 3.43 -19.72
CA ILE A 360 1.02 4.36 -19.44
C ILE A 360 1.40 5.80 -19.83
N PHE A 361 2.59 6.26 -19.46
CA PHE A 361 3.05 7.61 -19.81
C PHE A 361 3.15 7.77 -21.32
N ASN A 362 3.73 6.82 -22.03
CA ASN A 362 3.82 6.85 -23.49
C ASN A 362 2.42 6.88 -24.14
N LYS A 363 1.46 6.10 -23.63
CA LYS A 363 0.05 6.12 -24.10
C LYS A 363 -0.64 7.47 -23.88
N ILE A 364 -0.36 8.14 -22.77
CA ILE A 364 -0.94 9.48 -22.48
C ILE A 364 -0.28 10.54 -23.37
N LEU A 365 1.01 10.43 -23.60
CA LEU A 365 1.79 11.40 -24.37
C LEU A 365 1.56 11.30 -25.87
N SER A 366 1.21 10.10 -26.39
CA SER A 366 0.91 9.88 -27.81
C SER A 366 -0.48 10.38 -28.27
N LYS A 367 -1.36 10.70 -27.32
CA LYS A 367 -2.67 11.34 -27.54
C LYS A 367 -2.55 12.87 -27.53
#